data_9dedad193805106d4f2c6dc8ace8511b
#
_entry.id   9dedad193805106d4f2c6dc8ace8511b
#
_cell.length_a   1.000
_cell.length_b   1.000
_cell.length_c   1.000
_cell.angle_alpha   90.00
_cell.angle_beta   90.00
_cell.angle_gamma   90.00
#
_symmetry.space_group_name_H-M   'P 1'
#
loop_
_entity.id
_entity.type
_entity.pdbx_description
1 polymer ?
#
loop_
_entity_poly.entity_id
_entity_poly.type
_entity_poly.pdbx_seq_one_letter_code
_entity_poly.pdbx_strand_id
1 'polypeptide(L)'
;MQSPPAIVRHLHADERALRTASGERFVALARDRQLVIRVVARNAKEAAAVVKLAPLERDDITARRDLLELSAQSPPQVGGVKIGRARPAAKILSFLHEAQRRFGIRWQLLAAINFVESDFGRARTTARADAQGPMQFEPATWRRYGLGGDVYDEHDAILAAANLLAANGGRTDERAALAHYNRSPLYRRAVLHLAHRMATVPTAFREYYAWRLYLRKR
;
A
#
# COMPACT_ATOMS: atom_id res chain seq x y z
N MET A 1 18.82 -17.51 11.66
CA MET A 1 18.32 -16.14 11.44
C MET A 1 19.53 -15.20 11.34
N GLN A 2 19.57 -14.29 10.39
CA GLN A 2 20.69 -13.35 10.26
C GLN A 2 20.68 -12.34 11.41
N SER A 3 21.84 -11.80 11.80
CA SER A 3 21.90 -10.74 12.82
C SER A 3 21.33 -9.42 12.27
N PRO A 4 20.76 -8.53 13.13
CA PRO A 4 20.23 -7.25 12.68
C PRO A 4 21.22 -6.41 11.84
N PRO A 5 22.52 -6.33 12.15
CA PRO A 5 23.47 -5.67 11.27
C PRO A 5 23.64 -6.32 9.89
N ALA A 6 23.53 -7.64 9.80
CA ALA A 6 23.57 -8.33 8.50
C ALA A 6 22.34 -8.04 7.65
N ILE A 7 21.16 -8.04 8.27
CA ILE A 7 19.88 -7.66 7.63
C ILE A 7 19.97 -6.23 7.09
N VAL A 8 20.48 -5.29 7.89
CA VAL A 8 20.63 -3.88 7.46
C VAL A 8 21.57 -3.77 6.27
N ARG A 9 22.74 -4.45 6.28
CA ARG A 9 23.65 -4.46 5.13
C ARG A 9 22.96 -4.98 3.87
N HIS A 10 22.18 -6.03 3.99
CA HIS A 10 21.41 -6.60 2.88
C HIS A 10 20.41 -5.58 2.33
N LEU A 11 19.52 -5.02 3.16
CA LEU A 11 18.54 -4.03 2.75
C LEU A 11 19.16 -2.79 2.09
N HIS A 12 20.29 -2.30 2.64
CA HIS A 12 21.01 -1.17 2.05
C HIS A 12 21.68 -1.53 0.72
N ALA A 13 22.14 -2.77 0.54
CA ALA A 13 22.69 -3.23 -0.74
C ALA A 13 21.59 -3.25 -1.81
N ASP A 14 20.42 -3.80 -1.49
CA ASP A 14 19.27 -3.82 -2.38
C ASP A 14 18.79 -2.41 -2.73
N GLU A 15 18.67 -1.53 -1.75
CA GLU A 15 18.27 -0.13 -1.95
C GLU A 15 19.20 0.59 -2.94
N ARG A 16 20.52 0.40 -2.80
CA ARG A 16 21.48 0.97 -3.76
C ARG A 16 21.36 0.36 -5.16
N ALA A 17 21.20 -0.97 -5.22
CA ALA A 17 21.09 -1.68 -6.49
C ALA A 17 19.81 -1.32 -7.25
N LEU A 18 18.68 -1.11 -6.55
CA LEU A 18 17.40 -0.72 -7.12
C LEU A 18 17.44 0.62 -7.86
N ARG A 19 18.32 1.55 -7.46
CA ARG A 19 18.45 2.87 -8.11
C ARG A 19 18.86 2.77 -9.58
N THR A 20 19.63 1.75 -9.95
CA THR A 20 20.16 1.57 -11.30
C THR A 20 19.59 0.34 -12.01
N ALA A 21 18.90 -0.55 -11.28
CA ALA A 21 18.33 -1.75 -11.85
C ALA A 21 17.10 -1.47 -12.72
N SER A 22 16.89 -2.32 -13.71
CA SER A 22 15.71 -2.32 -14.58
C SER A 22 15.27 -3.75 -14.90
N GLY A 23 14.11 -3.90 -15.54
CA GLY A 23 13.59 -5.19 -16.00
C GLY A 23 13.50 -6.23 -14.89
N GLU A 24 13.88 -7.46 -15.20
CA GLU A 24 13.79 -8.61 -14.28
C GLU A 24 14.68 -8.45 -13.05
N ARG A 25 15.86 -7.81 -13.20
CA ARG A 25 16.75 -7.55 -12.07
C ARG A 25 16.11 -6.63 -11.03
N PHE A 26 15.41 -5.57 -11.47
CA PHE A 26 14.66 -4.70 -10.55
C PHE A 26 13.60 -5.50 -9.80
N VAL A 27 12.81 -6.31 -10.51
CA VAL A 27 11.76 -7.14 -9.91
C VAL A 27 12.32 -8.14 -8.90
N ALA A 28 13.46 -8.76 -9.21
CA ALA A 28 14.12 -9.71 -8.29
C ALA A 28 14.56 -9.02 -7.00
N LEU A 29 15.26 -7.88 -7.08
CA LEU A 29 15.71 -7.10 -5.92
C LEU A 29 14.53 -6.59 -5.08
N ALA A 30 13.49 -6.04 -5.71
CA ALA A 30 12.30 -5.57 -5.00
C ALA A 30 11.60 -6.70 -4.23
N ARG A 31 11.53 -7.90 -4.80
CA ARG A 31 10.93 -9.07 -4.14
C ARG A 31 11.80 -9.65 -3.04
N ASP A 32 13.11 -9.63 -3.19
CA ASP A 32 14.04 -10.03 -2.14
C ASP A 32 13.89 -9.12 -0.92
N ARG A 33 13.95 -7.81 -1.16
CA ARG A 33 13.68 -6.80 -0.14
C ARG A 33 12.31 -7.00 0.54
N GLN A 34 11.25 -7.28 -0.22
CA GLN A 34 9.93 -7.61 0.33
C GLN A 34 9.98 -8.80 1.31
N LEU A 35 10.70 -9.87 0.94
CA LEU A 35 10.82 -11.07 1.79
C LEU A 35 11.54 -10.76 3.10
N VAL A 36 12.64 -10.01 3.04
CA VAL A 36 13.39 -9.59 4.25
C VAL A 36 12.50 -8.76 5.17
N ILE A 37 11.81 -7.72 4.65
CA ILE A 37 10.88 -6.88 5.41
C ILE A 37 9.77 -7.72 6.05
N ARG A 38 9.21 -8.70 5.32
CA ARG A 38 8.16 -9.59 5.83
C ARG A 38 8.63 -10.49 6.97
N VAL A 39 9.86 -10.98 6.91
CA VAL A 39 10.46 -11.80 7.96
C VAL A 39 10.72 -10.94 9.20
N VAL A 40 11.41 -9.83 9.04
CA VAL A 40 11.74 -8.89 10.11
C VAL A 40 10.48 -8.37 10.83
N ALA A 41 9.46 -7.99 10.09
CA ALA A 41 8.22 -7.45 10.65
C ALA A 41 7.45 -8.42 11.55
N ARG A 42 7.68 -9.73 11.46
CA ARG A 42 7.02 -10.73 12.31
C ARG A 42 7.56 -10.76 13.74
N ASN A 43 8.80 -10.33 13.95
CA ASN A 43 9.43 -10.31 15.27
C ASN A 43 9.62 -8.88 15.75
N ALA A 44 8.94 -8.50 16.85
CA ALA A 44 8.96 -7.14 17.37
C ALA A 44 10.36 -6.67 17.79
N LYS A 45 11.15 -7.54 18.43
CA LYS A 45 12.51 -7.22 18.89
C LYS A 45 13.46 -7.02 17.71
N GLU A 46 13.38 -7.91 16.72
CA GLU A 46 14.20 -7.82 15.51
C GLU A 46 13.84 -6.57 14.69
N ALA A 47 12.54 -6.30 14.51
CA ALA A 47 12.06 -5.09 13.84
C ALA A 47 12.58 -3.81 14.52
N ALA A 48 12.48 -3.72 15.84
CA ALA A 48 12.99 -2.59 16.60
C ALA A 48 14.53 -2.43 16.45
N ALA A 49 15.28 -3.54 16.49
CA ALA A 49 16.71 -3.52 16.30
C ALA A 49 17.12 -3.08 14.89
N VAL A 50 16.44 -3.58 13.85
CA VAL A 50 16.71 -3.17 12.45
C VAL A 50 16.36 -1.71 12.24
N VAL A 51 15.20 -1.23 12.71
CA VAL A 51 14.79 0.18 12.59
C VAL A 51 15.75 1.13 13.32
N LYS A 52 16.30 0.71 14.47
CA LYS A 52 17.30 1.51 15.19
C LYS A 52 18.59 1.68 14.39
N LEU A 53 19.03 0.64 13.69
CA LEU A 53 20.25 0.64 12.88
C LEU A 53 20.06 1.24 11.48
N ALA A 54 18.86 1.15 10.95
CA ALA A 54 18.50 1.62 9.62
C ALA A 54 17.17 2.39 9.65
N PRO A 55 17.19 3.67 10.03
CA PRO A 55 15.96 4.49 10.10
C PRO A 55 15.20 4.60 8.77
N LEU A 56 15.88 4.46 7.63
CA LEU A 56 15.27 4.45 6.30
C LEU A 56 14.31 3.27 6.08
N GLU A 57 14.48 2.17 6.81
CA GLU A 57 13.64 0.99 6.73
C GLU A 57 12.40 1.06 7.64
N ARG A 58 12.30 2.12 8.45
CA ARG A 58 11.23 2.30 9.44
C ARG A 58 9.86 2.21 8.80
N ASP A 59 9.67 2.89 7.68
CA ASP A 59 8.35 3.00 7.05
C ASP A 59 7.85 1.64 6.59
N ASP A 60 8.66 0.88 5.87
CA ASP A 60 8.30 -0.46 5.38
C ASP A 60 8.05 -1.45 6.52
N ILE A 61 8.94 -1.46 7.51
CA ILE A 61 8.85 -2.41 8.63
C ILE A 61 7.64 -2.07 9.50
N THR A 62 7.42 -0.79 9.81
CA THR A 62 6.29 -0.36 10.65
C THR A 62 4.97 -0.61 9.93
N ALA A 63 4.85 -0.18 8.66
CA ALA A 63 3.64 -0.44 7.88
C ALA A 63 3.33 -1.94 7.81
N ARG A 64 4.34 -2.77 7.58
CA ARG A 64 4.14 -4.21 7.51
C ARG A 64 3.70 -4.81 8.84
N ARG A 65 4.24 -4.34 9.97
CA ARG A 65 3.81 -4.77 11.30
C ARG A 65 2.37 -4.38 11.59
N ASP A 66 2.01 -3.12 11.30
CA ASP A 66 0.65 -2.64 11.49
C ASP A 66 -0.37 -3.43 10.67
N LEU A 67 -0.05 -3.75 9.42
CA LEU A 67 -0.92 -4.56 8.57
C LEU A 67 -1.02 -6.02 9.03
N LEU A 68 0.05 -6.58 9.61
CA LEU A 68 0.01 -7.92 10.21
C LEU A 68 -0.90 -7.93 11.45
N GLU A 69 -0.79 -6.94 12.31
CA GLU A 69 -1.61 -6.79 13.52
C GLU A 69 -3.07 -6.54 13.14
N LEU A 70 -3.34 -5.64 12.19
CA LEU A 70 -4.69 -5.40 11.66
C LEU A 70 -5.32 -6.69 11.12
N SER A 71 -4.57 -7.45 10.32
CA SER A 71 -5.04 -8.72 9.78
C SER A 71 -5.30 -9.77 10.85
N ALA A 72 -4.58 -9.75 11.98
CA ALA A 72 -4.81 -10.65 13.10
C ALA A 72 -6.08 -10.29 13.90
N GLN A 73 -6.45 -9.00 13.92
CA GLN A 73 -7.66 -8.48 14.57
C GLN A 73 -8.91 -8.57 13.69
N SER A 74 -8.73 -8.73 12.38
CA SER A 74 -9.84 -8.78 11.43
C SER A 74 -10.45 -10.18 11.36
N PRO A 75 -11.78 -10.31 11.26
CA PRO A 75 -12.42 -11.59 11.03
C PRO A 75 -11.92 -12.22 9.71
N PRO A 76 -11.96 -13.54 9.57
CA PRO A 76 -11.64 -14.21 8.32
C PRO A 76 -12.53 -13.66 7.20
N GLN A 77 -11.94 -13.29 6.07
CA GLN A 77 -12.74 -12.86 4.91
C GLN A 77 -13.64 -14.00 4.45
N VAL A 78 -14.95 -13.74 4.46
CA VAL A 78 -15.95 -14.63 3.88
C VAL A 78 -15.99 -14.34 2.38
N GLY A 79 -15.48 -15.26 1.59
CA GLY A 79 -15.44 -15.12 0.13
C GLY A 79 -14.05 -15.35 -0.46
N GLY A 80 -13.98 -15.78 -1.71
CA GLY A 80 -12.71 -16.00 -2.42
C GLY A 80 -12.10 -14.68 -2.89
N VAL A 81 -10.80 -14.54 -2.75
CA VAL A 81 -10.04 -13.50 -3.43
C VAL A 81 -9.55 -14.07 -4.75
N LYS A 82 -9.98 -13.48 -5.88
CA LYS A 82 -9.42 -13.77 -7.20
C LYS A 82 -8.21 -12.90 -7.44
N ILE A 83 -7.10 -13.51 -7.88
CA ILE A 83 -5.91 -12.76 -8.26
C ILE A 83 -6.00 -12.45 -9.75
N GLY A 84 -6.00 -11.16 -10.08
CA GLY A 84 -5.96 -10.66 -11.44
C GLY A 84 -4.62 -10.04 -11.80
N ARG A 85 -4.53 -9.49 -13.00
CA ARG A 85 -3.42 -8.65 -13.42
C ARG A 85 -3.73 -7.19 -13.07
N ALA A 86 -2.77 -6.48 -12.47
CA ALA A 86 -2.84 -5.03 -12.36
C ALA A 86 -2.73 -4.39 -13.75
N ARG A 87 -3.29 -3.19 -13.89
CA ARG A 87 -2.97 -2.33 -15.06
C ARG A 87 -1.47 -2.00 -15.03
N PRO A 88 -0.85 -1.65 -16.17
CA PRO A 88 0.56 -1.24 -16.18
C PRO A 88 0.85 -0.13 -15.16
N ALA A 89 2.00 -0.20 -14.48
CA ALA A 89 2.38 0.76 -13.42
C ALA A 89 2.30 2.22 -13.87
N ALA A 90 2.74 2.52 -15.11
CA ALA A 90 2.66 3.86 -15.69
C ALA A 90 1.20 4.35 -15.83
N LYS A 91 0.27 3.44 -16.14
CA LYS A 91 -1.15 3.79 -16.27
C LYS A 91 -1.77 4.08 -14.90
N ILE A 92 -1.49 3.27 -13.88
CA ILE A 92 -1.92 3.54 -12.51
C ILE A 92 -1.37 4.88 -12.04
N LEU A 93 -0.09 5.12 -12.25
CA LEU A 93 0.57 6.37 -11.88
C LEU A 93 -0.08 7.58 -12.58
N SER A 94 -0.50 7.46 -13.85
CA SER A 94 -1.22 8.53 -14.54
C SER A 94 -2.57 8.86 -13.88
N PHE A 95 -3.31 7.87 -13.42
CA PHE A 95 -4.57 8.06 -12.70
C PHE A 95 -4.36 8.74 -11.34
N LEU A 96 -3.32 8.30 -10.61
CA LEU A 96 -2.94 8.89 -9.32
C LEU A 96 -2.56 10.37 -9.45
N HIS A 97 -1.80 10.72 -10.48
CA HIS A 97 -1.44 12.12 -10.75
C HIS A 97 -2.65 12.95 -11.20
N GLU A 98 -3.56 12.38 -11.98
CA GLU A 98 -4.81 13.05 -12.34
C GLU A 98 -5.65 13.35 -11.10
N ALA A 99 -5.83 12.36 -10.22
CA ALA A 99 -6.54 12.52 -8.97
C ALA A 99 -5.91 13.60 -8.07
N GLN A 100 -4.57 13.64 -7.98
CA GLN A 100 -3.86 14.69 -7.26
C GLN A 100 -4.15 16.08 -7.85
N ARG A 101 -4.06 16.24 -9.17
CA ARG A 101 -4.36 17.53 -9.82
C ARG A 101 -5.79 18.00 -9.58
N ARG A 102 -6.75 17.07 -9.63
CA ARG A 102 -8.18 17.37 -9.52
C ARG A 102 -8.63 17.65 -8.09
N PHE A 103 -8.11 16.91 -7.11
CA PHE A 103 -8.59 16.94 -5.74
C PHE A 103 -7.59 17.49 -4.72
N GLY A 104 -6.32 17.71 -5.10
CA GLY A 104 -5.28 18.20 -4.21
C GLY A 104 -4.79 17.17 -3.18
N ILE A 105 -5.08 15.89 -3.38
CA ILE A 105 -4.60 14.80 -2.52
C ILE A 105 -3.33 14.21 -3.13
N ARG A 106 -2.27 14.09 -2.33
CA ARG A 106 -0.98 13.58 -2.80
C ARG A 106 -1.13 12.20 -3.43
N TRP A 107 -0.55 12.00 -4.61
CA TRP A 107 -0.61 10.73 -5.33
C TRP A 107 -0.02 9.57 -4.52
N GLN A 108 1.00 9.82 -3.68
CA GLN A 108 1.61 8.82 -2.82
C GLN A 108 0.62 8.27 -1.79
N LEU A 109 -0.25 9.11 -1.24
CA LEU A 109 -1.29 8.68 -0.31
C LEU A 109 -2.31 7.77 -1.00
N LEU A 110 -2.76 8.17 -2.19
CA LEU A 110 -3.69 7.38 -3.00
C LEU A 110 -3.06 6.05 -3.44
N ALA A 111 -1.77 6.06 -3.82
CA ALA A 111 -1.02 4.85 -4.16
C ALA A 111 -0.90 3.88 -2.96
N ALA A 112 -0.64 4.42 -1.76
CA ALA A 112 -0.56 3.61 -0.54
C ALA A 112 -1.91 2.95 -0.21
N ILE A 113 -3.01 3.68 -0.36
CA ILE A 113 -4.37 3.11 -0.20
C ILE A 113 -4.59 2.01 -1.24
N ASN A 114 -4.36 2.28 -2.53
CA ASN A 114 -4.58 1.31 -3.61
C ASN A 114 -3.74 0.03 -3.42
N PHE A 115 -2.49 0.18 -2.95
CA PHE A 115 -1.63 -0.94 -2.60
C PHE A 115 -2.18 -1.77 -1.43
N VAL A 116 -2.60 -1.12 -0.34
CA VAL A 116 -3.09 -1.80 0.87
C VAL A 116 -4.42 -2.51 0.59
N GLU A 117 -5.32 -1.88 -0.15
CA GLU A 117 -6.66 -2.41 -0.42
C GLU A 117 -6.64 -3.59 -1.40
N SER A 118 -5.84 -3.53 -2.45
CA SER A 118 -5.94 -4.51 -3.52
C SER A 118 -4.62 -4.89 -4.20
N ASP A 119 -3.48 -4.44 -3.69
CA ASP A 119 -2.20 -4.61 -4.38
C ASP A 119 -2.30 -4.11 -5.84
N PHE A 120 -2.71 -2.85 -5.98
CA PHE A 120 -2.91 -2.19 -7.27
C PHE A 120 -3.91 -2.93 -8.19
N GLY A 121 -5.06 -3.34 -7.63
CA GLY A 121 -6.12 -4.01 -8.36
C GLY A 121 -5.87 -5.50 -8.67
N ARG A 122 -4.80 -6.10 -8.11
CA ARG A 122 -4.54 -7.55 -8.26
C ARG A 122 -5.47 -8.40 -7.40
N ALA A 123 -5.70 -8.03 -6.15
CA ALA A 123 -6.66 -8.70 -5.29
C ALA A 123 -8.07 -8.22 -5.63
N ARG A 124 -8.90 -9.11 -6.18
CA ARG A 124 -10.28 -8.82 -6.53
C ARG A 124 -11.19 -9.60 -5.61
N THR A 125 -11.98 -8.89 -4.82
CA THR A 125 -13.01 -9.51 -3.98
C THR A 125 -14.19 -9.95 -4.84
N THR A 126 -14.90 -11.01 -4.40
CA THR A 126 -16.12 -11.44 -5.07
C THR A 126 -17.27 -10.49 -4.72
N ALA A 127 -18.32 -10.46 -5.57
CA ALA A 127 -19.49 -9.56 -5.46
C ALA A 127 -20.30 -9.63 -4.15
N ARG A 128 -19.93 -10.51 -3.21
CA ARG A 128 -20.54 -10.64 -1.88
C ARG A 128 -19.77 -9.91 -0.77
N ALA A 129 -18.66 -9.25 -1.10
CA ALA A 129 -17.93 -8.47 -0.12
C ALA A 129 -18.61 -7.12 0.10
N ASP A 130 -18.66 -6.66 1.35
CA ASP A 130 -19.16 -5.32 1.69
C ASP A 130 -18.28 -4.22 1.09
N ALA A 131 -17.02 -4.53 0.77
CA ALA A 131 -16.06 -3.62 0.14
C ALA A 131 -15.80 -4.02 -1.32
N GLN A 132 -15.85 -3.05 -2.24
CA GLN A 132 -15.87 -3.26 -3.69
C GLN A 132 -14.72 -2.54 -4.39
N GLY A 133 -14.27 -3.15 -5.49
CA GLY A 133 -13.31 -2.55 -6.42
C GLY A 133 -11.87 -2.45 -5.89
N PRO A 134 -10.97 -1.84 -6.70
CA PRO A 134 -9.55 -1.77 -6.38
C PRO A 134 -9.22 -0.84 -5.21
N MET A 135 -10.17 -0.01 -4.77
CA MET A 135 -10.05 0.87 -3.62
C MET A 135 -10.97 0.47 -2.47
N GLN A 136 -11.61 -0.72 -2.54
CA GLN A 136 -12.41 -1.35 -1.49
C GLN A 136 -13.47 -0.42 -0.88
N PHE A 137 -14.30 0.20 -1.72
CA PHE A 137 -15.39 1.07 -1.28
C PHE A 137 -16.57 0.28 -0.74
N GLU A 138 -17.09 0.70 0.41
CA GLU A 138 -18.43 0.31 0.84
C GLU A 138 -19.50 0.93 -0.07
N PRO A 139 -20.62 0.23 -0.38
CA PRO A 139 -21.65 0.74 -1.29
C PRO A 139 -22.24 2.11 -0.91
N ALA A 140 -22.39 2.38 0.38
CA ALA A 140 -22.89 3.67 0.85
C ALA A 140 -21.89 4.80 0.59
N THR A 141 -20.60 4.53 0.83
CA THR A 141 -19.49 5.46 0.57
C THR A 141 -19.32 5.71 -0.92
N TRP A 142 -19.45 4.65 -1.75
CA TRP A 142 -19.42 4.79 -3.20
C TRP A 142 -20.54 5.70 -3.74
N ARG A 143 -21.77 5.49 -3.29
CA ARG A 143 -22.91 6.36 -3.70
C ARG A 143 -22.65 7.84 -3.41
N ARG A 144 -21.92 8.16 -2.35
CA ARG A 144 -21.62 9.54 -1.94
C ARG A 144 -20.44 10.15 -2.70
N TYR A 145 -19.41 9.37 -2.99
CA TYR A 145 -18.11 9.88 -3.48
C TYR A 145 -17.69 9.37 -4.86
N GLY A 146 -18.43 8.43 -5.45
CA GLY A 146 -18.06 7.70 -6.67
C GLY A 146 -18.19 8.46 -7.97
N LEU A 147 -18.63 9.73 -7.94
CA LEU A 147 -18.69 10.64 -9.09
C LEU A 147 -19.49 10.10 -10.31
N GLY A 148 -20.37 9.12 -10.12
CA GLY A 148 -21.13 8.48 -11.19
C GLY A 148 -20.37 7.43 -12.00
N GLY A 149 -19.12 7.08 -11.59
CA GLY A 149 -18.29 6.08 -12.27
C GLY A 149 -18.59 4.63 -11.89
N ASP A 150 -17.71 3.72 -12.31
CA ASP A 150 -17.74 2.29 -11.98
C ASP A 150 -16.77 1.98 -10.82
N VAL A 151 -17.28 1.43 -9.72
CA VAL A 151 -16.49 1.05 -8.54
C VAL A 151 -15.40 0.02 -8.85
N TYR A 152 -15.58 -0.76 -9.90
CA TYR A 152 -14.61 -1.78 -10.35
C TYR A 152 -13.59 -1.24 -11.37
N ASP A 153 -13.81 -0.04 -11.93
CA ASP A 153 -12.79 0.63 -12.74
C ASP A 153 -11.75 1.33 -11.84
N GLU A 154 -10.49 1.10 -12.14
CA GLU A 154 -9.39 1.58 -11.30
C GLU A 154 -9.22 3.10 -11.35
N HIS A 155 -9.46 3.72 -12.51
CA HIS A 155 -9.43 5.17 -12.67
C HIS A 155 -10.52 5.83 -11.82
N ASP A 156 -11.77 5.37 -11.98
CA ASP A 156 -12.92 5.93 -11.28
C ASP A 156 -12.78 5.74 -9.76
N ALA A 157 -12.33 4.55 -9.33
CA ALA A 157 -12.12 4.27 -7.91
C ALA A 157 -11.02 5.15 -7.29
N ILE A 158 -9.92 5.42 -8.00
CA ILE A 158 -8.86 6.33 -7.54
C ILE A 158 -9.38 7.76 -7.43
N LEU A 159 -10.16 8.24 -8.42
CA LEU A 159 -10.77 9.56 -8.36
C LEU A 159 -11.76 9.69 -7.19
N ALA A 160 -12.58 8.67 -6.96
CA ALA A 160 -13.52 8.62 -5.85
C ALA A 160 -12.81 8.65 -4.48
N ALA A 161 -11.70 7.93 -4.34
CA ALA A 161 -10.88 7.96 -3.12
C ALA A 161 -10.31 9.36 -2.85
N ALA A 162 -9.81 10.01 -3.89
CA ALA A 162 -9.33 11.38 -3.78
C ALA A 162 -10.45 12.37 -3.41
N ASN A 163 -11.64 12.19 -4.00
CA ASN A 163 -12.84 12.98 -3.68
C ASN A 163 -13.26 12.81 -2.22
N LEU A 164 -13.31 11.57 -1.72
CA LEU A 164 -13.61 11.28 -0.32
C LEU A 164 -12.63 11.97 0.62
N LEU A 165 -11.32 11.81 0.37
CA LEU A 165 -10.29 12.42 1.22
C LEU A 165 -10.35 13.95 1.18
N ALA A 166 -10.52 14.54 0.01
CA ALA A 166 -10.62 15.99 -0.15
C ALA A 166 -11.85 16.58 0.56
N ALA A 167 -13.01 15.91 0.43
CA ALA A 167 -14.24 16.30 1.10
C ALA A 167 -14.16 16.22 2.65
N ASN A 168 -13.21 15.45 3.17
CA ASN A 168 -12.97 15.27 4.61
C ASN A 168 -11.66 15.94 5.09
N GLY A 169 -11.22 17.01 4.41
CA GLY A 169 -10.10 17.83 4.84
C GLY A 169 -8.69 17.28 4.52
N GLY A 170 -8.59 16.27 3.66
CA GLY A 170 -7.33 15.59 3.36
C GLY A 170 -6.25 16.44 2.70
N ARG A 171 -6.58 17.65 2.23
CA ARG A 171 -5.59 18.60 1.71
C ARG A 171 -4.74 19.22 2.81
N THR A 172 -5.24 19.28 4.03
CA THR A 172 -4.58 19.90 5.20
C THR A 172 -4.22 18.89 6.28
N ASP A 173 -5.05 17.85 6.48
CA ASP A 173 -4.81 16.79 7.46
C ASP A 173 -5.16 15.42 6.87
N GLU A 174 -4.17 14.78 6.26
CA GLU A 174 -4.32 13.44 5.70
C GLU A 174 -4.66 12.38 6.77
N ARG A 175 -4.14 12.53 7.99
CA ARG A 175 -4.38 11.59 9.09
C ARG A 175 -5.84 11.63 9.54
N ALA A 176 -6.42 12.81 9.67
CA ALA A 176 -7.83 12.97 10.00
C ALA A 176 -8.72 12.48 8.86
N ALA A 177 -8.41 12.84 7.62
CA ALA A 177 -9.17 12.39 6.45
C ALA A 177 -9.18 10.87 6.27
N LEU A 178 -8.05 10.21 6.52
CA LEU A 178 -7.96 8.74 6.49
C LEU A 178 -8.88 8.06 7.52
N ALA A 179 -9.31 8.72 8.60
CA ALA A 179 -10.27 8.17 9.53
C ALA A 179 -11.66 7.99 8.92
N HIS A 180 -12.00 8.76 7.89
CA HIS A 180 -13.22 8.61 7.09
C HIS A 180 -13.10 7.51 6.05
N TYR A 181 -11.88 7.12 5.69
CA TYR A 181 -11.60 6.00 4.80
C TYR A 181 -11.60 4.67 5.57
N ASN A 182 -10.82 4.63 6.66
CA ASN A 182 -10.74 3.47 7.55
C ASN A 182 -10.48 3.93 8.99
N ARG A 183 -11.34 3.51 9.92
CA ARG A 183 -11.29 3.91 11.33
C ARG A 183 -10.11 3.32 12.10
N SER A 184 -9.50 2.23 11.61
CA SER A 184 -8.39 1.57 12.29
C SER A 184 -7.15 2.47 12.38
N PRO A 185 -6.61 2.73 13.58
CA PRO A 185 -5.36 3.46 13.72
C PRO A 185 -4.16 2.73 13.10
N LEU A 186 -4.18 1.39 13.09
CA LEU A 186 -3.15 0.57 12.44
C LEU A 186 -3.16 0.78 10.92
N TYR A 187 -4.34 0.76 10.32
CA TYR A 187 -4.50 1.05 8.89
C TYR A 187 -3.95 2.42 8.52
N ARG A 188 -4.39 3.46 9.23
CA ARG A 188 -3.98 4.84 8.95
C ARG A 188 -2.46 5.02 9.07
N ARG A 189 -1.87 4.43 10.12
CA ARG A 189 -0.41 4.48 10.34
C ARG A 189 0.34 3.77 9.22
N ALA A 190 -0.11 2.57 8.84
CA ALA A 190 0.50 1.82 7.75
C ALA A 190 0.45 2.58 6.42
N VAL A 191 -0.71 3.13 6.05
CA VAL A 191 -0.89 3.91 4.81
C VAL A 191 0.01 5.14 4.81
N LEU A 192 0.10 5.88 5.94
CA LEU A 192 0.96 7.06 6.03
C LEU A 192 2.45 6.72 5.90
N HIS A 193 2.92 5.61 6.50
CA HIS A 193 4.30 5.14 6.34
C HIS A 193 4.62 4.78 4.89
N LEU A 194 3.73 4.03 4.22
CA LEU A 194 3.91 3.67 2.81
C LEU A 194 3.89 4.92 1.91
N ALA A 195 3.00 5.86 2.16
CA ALA A 195 2.94 7.13 1.44
C ALA A 195 4.21 7.97 1.65
N HIS A 196 4.73 8.04 2.89
CA HIS A 196 5.98 8.73 3.21
C HIS A 196 7.17 8.11 2.47
N ARG A 197 7.29 6.77 2.48
CA ARG A 197 8.35 6.10 1.72
C ARG A 197 8.27 6.38 0.22
N MET A 198 7.06 6.36 -0.37
CA MET A 198 6.90 6.73 -1.80
C MET A 198 7.23 8.20 -2.08
N ALA A 199 7.13 9.08 -1.08
CA ALA A 199 7.50 10.49 -1.23
C ALA A 199 9.01 10.71 -1.10
N THR A 200 9.72 9.87 -0.35
CA THR A 200 11.14 10.06 -0.01
C THR A 200 12.08 9.17 -0.80
N VAL A 201 11.60 8.04 -1.32
CA VAL A 201 12.38 7.07 -2.08
C VAL A 201 11.86 6.97 -3.52
N PRO A 202 12.62 7.41 -4.53
CA PRO A 202 12.15 7.48 -5.93
C PRO A 202 11.74 6.13 -6.54
N THR A 203 12.30 5.02 -6.04
CA THR A 203 12.01 3.67 -6.52
C THR A 203 10.80 3.02 -5.83
N ALA A 204 10.34 3.56 -4.69
CA ALA A 204 9.39 2.89 -3.79
C ALA A 204 8.07 2.49 -4.45
N PHE A 205 7.46 3.35 -5.28
CA PHE A 205 6.24 2.98 -6.01
C PHE A 205 6.47 1.76 -6.93
N ARG A 206 7.59 1.75 -7.66
CA ARG A 206 7.94 0.65 -8.55
C ARG A 206 8.27 -0.63 -7.76
N GLU A 207 8.90 -0.50 -6.59
CA GLU A 207 9.18 -1.61 -5.68
C GLU A 207 7.88 -2.26 -5.22
N TYR A 208 6.94 -1.48 -4.67
CA TYR A 208 5.64 -1.99 -4.22
C TYR A 208 4.84 -2.60 -5.37
N TYR A 209 4.88 -1.99 -6.55
CA TYR A 209 4.25 -2.56 -7.73
C TYR A 209 4.87 -3.90 -8.15
N ALA A 210 6.17 -4.11 -7.95
CA ALA A 210 6.86 -5.37 -8.26
C ALA A 210 6.68 -6.45 -7.19
N TRP A 211 6.21 -6.10 -5.99
CA TRP A 211 6.01 -7.03 -4.89
C TRP A 211 4.99 -8.10 -5.26
N ARG A 212 5.13 -9.28 -4.59
CA ARG A 212 4.16 -10.37 -4.74
C ARG A 212 3.03 -10.22 -3.74
N LEU A 213 1.80 -10.42 -4.20
CA LEU A 213 0.65 -10.59 -3.33
C LEU A 213 0.80 -11.94 -2.58
N TYR A 214 0.82 -11.87 -1.26
CA TYR A 214 0.82 -13.05 -0.41
C TYR A 214 -0.54 -13.17 0.29
N LEU A 215 -1.38 -14.05 -0.23
CA LEU A 215 -2.61 -14.40 0.47
C LEU A 215 -2.29 -15.24 1.70
N ARG A 216 -3.03 -14.99 2.79
CA ARG A 216 -2.95 -15.84 3.97
C ARG A 216 -3.46 -17.23 3.58
N LYS A 217 -2.64 -18.27 3.72
CA LYS A 217 -3.16 -19.63 3.65
C LYS A 217 -4.16 -19.80 4.78
N ARG A 218 -5.34 -20.29 4.49
CA ARG A 218 -6.35 -20.70 5.47
C ARG A 218 -5.84 -21.90 6.25
#